data_a372789131648fa95df44277ce16a93b
#
_entry.id   a372789131648fa95df44277ce16a93b
#
_cell.length_a   1.000
_cell.length_b   1.000
_cell.length_c   1.000
_cell.angle_alpha   90.00
_cell.angle_beta   90.00
_cell.angle_gamma   90.00
#
_symmetry.space_group_name_H-M   'P 1'
#
loop_
_entity.id
_entity.type
_entity.pdbx_description
1 polymer ?
#
loop_
_entity_poly.entity_id
_entity_poly.type
_entity_poly.pdbx_seq_one_letter_code
_entity_poly.pdbx_strand_id
1 'polypeptide(L)'
;MNTSDDIFHPLNSDIAPPPRMSNPFCYDPHPLCLLAMEQARALLYAAASDHAELRKEVDSGKMIGVLVVRNIDGATGFLAAFSGQICGHDSLPGFVPPVFHYLSPDGHFKKEEAAISAINREIASLSGSTLMAQLRNNLAKAEEETRQKVDEHRKFMAEAKARRDDMRAKGMLTESDKEAMTRESQFMKAQLRRIKAAGRTAIDVARQKLDAVNAKIYAMKAERQRRSDALQTWLFDNHSMLNACGEAKSLTEIFRDTVMRVPPSGSGECCEPRLLQYAYANSMQPLCMAMMWVGASPQNVIRHDGAFCPACQGRCKPILQWMLKGLDVDPDCTETADDNDNQLNIIYHDDDIAIVYKPAGMLSVPGKDNRPSVYSIMRERFPQATGPMMVHRLDMSTSGIMAVALNTDSYHNLQRQFAAHEVRKRY
;
A
#
# COMPACT_ATOMS: atom_id res chain seq x y z
N MET A 1 40.65 -7.29 4.24
CA MET A 1 40.54 -6.10 5.12
C MET A 1 39.35 -6.34 6.01
N ASN A 2 39.56 -6.40 7.33
CA ASN A 2 38.49 -6.69 8.30
C ASN A 2 37.51 -5.52 8.34
N THR A 3 36.34 -5.70 7.76
CA THR A 3 35.26 -4.71 7.72
C THR A 3 34.46 -4.60 9.05
N SER A 4 34.81 -5.38 10.07
CA SER A 4 34.10 -5.39 11.36
C SER A 4 34.48 -4.21 12.28
N ASP A 5 35.69 -3.67 12.17
CA ASP A 5 36.18 -2.60 13.06
C ASP A 5 35.57 -1.23 12.75
N ASP A 6 35.05 -1.02 11.54
CA ASP A 6 34.44 0.25 11.13
C ASP A 6 32.95 0.41 11.51
N ILE A 7 32.28 -0.66 11.95
CA ILE A 7 30.81 -0.67 12.21
C ILE A 7 30.49 -0.53 13.70
N PHE A 8 31.37 -1.03 14.60
CA PHE A 8 31.25 -0.84 16.02
C PHE A 8 31.87 0.49 16.44
N HIS A 9 31.08 1.38 16.97
CA HIS A 9 31.53 2.70 17.42
C HIS A 9 31.65 2.69 18.95
N PRO A 10 32.87 2.83 19.52
CA PRO A 10 33.06 2.90 20.98
C PRO A 10 32.29 4.08 21.58
N LEU A 11 31.59 3.87 22.68
CA LEU A 11 30.83 4.88 23.41
C LEU A 11 31.44 5.06 24.82
N ASN A 12 32.23 6.12 24.96
CA ASN A 12 32.82 6.49 26.24
C ASN A 12 31.82 7.34 27.04
N SER A 13 31.26 6.77 28.10
CA SER A 13 30.25 7.43 28.94
C SER A 13 30.23 6.80 30.34
N ASP A 14 30.03 7.66 31.36
CA ASP A 14 29.80 7.25 32.74
C ASP A 14 28.33 6.86 33.02
N ILE A 15 27.47 6.96 32.02
CA ILE A 15 26.04 6.58 32.12
C ILE A 15 25.96 5.05 32.23
N ALA A 16 25.38 4.58 33.31
CA ALA A 16 25.13 3.15 33.48
C ALA A 16 24.16 2.62 32.42
N PRO A 17 24.42 1.44 31.82
CA PRO A 17 23.45 0.81 30.92
C PRO A 17 22.18 0.45 31.70
N PRO A 18 21.01 0.41 30.98
CA PRO A 18 19.77 0.02 31.64
C PRO A 18 19.83 -1.45 32.09
N PRO A 19 19.11 -1.83 33.16
CA PRO A 19 19.10 -3.20 33.68
C PRO A 19 18.47 -4.20 32.71
N ARG A 20 17.59 -3.71 31.82
CA ARG A 20 16.91 -4.45 30.75
C ARG A 20 17.05 -3.71 29.42
N MET A 21 16.94 -4.45 28.34
CA MET A 21 16.87 -3.83 27.00
C MET A 21 15.65 -2.90 26.91
N SER A 22 15.86 -1.64 26.49
CA SER A 22 14.73 -0.73 26.26
C SER A 22 13.80 -1.28 25.20
N ASN A 23 12.49 -1.18 25.44
CA ASN A 23 11.49 -1.67 24.48
C ASN A 23 11.43 -0.75 23.26
N PRO A 24 11.63 -1.26 22.03
CA PRO A 24 11.66 -0.44 20.81
C PRO A 24 10.31 0.21 20.45
N PHE A 25 9.22 -0.20 21.11
CA PHE A 25 7.90 0.39 20.90
C PHE A 25 7.60 1.58 21.80
N CYS A 26 8.54 1.96 22.68
CA CYS A 26 8.39 3.10 23.58
C CYS A 26 9.12 4.33 23.06
N TYR A 27 8.62 5.53 23.44
CA TYR A 27 9.13 6.82 22.94
C TYR A 27 10.34 7.35 23.75
N ASP A 28 10.59 6.84 24.96
CA ASP A 28 11.62 7.34 25.83
C ASP A 28 12.98 6.68 25.56
N PRO A 29 13.86 7.30 24.76
CA PRO A 29 15.18 6.77 24.52
C PRO A 29 16.05 6.87 25.79
N HIS A 30 16.78 5.81 26.08
CA HIS A 30 17.77 5.82 27.16
C HIS A 30 18.86 6.88 26.87
N PRO A 31 19.43 7.57 27.90
CA PRO A 31 20.47 8.61 27.70
C PRO A 31 21.68 8.14 26.88
N LEU A 32 22.09 6.88 26.96
CA LEU A 32 23.12 6.33 26.08
C LEU A 32 22.74 6.35 24.61
N CYS A 33 21.43 6.16 24.30
CA CYS A 33 20.95 6.26 22.92
C CYS A 33 20.98 7.70 22.41
N LEU A 34 20.79 8.68 23.29
CA LEU A 34 20.91 10.11 22.89
C LEU A 34 22.32 10.42 22.43
N LEU A 35 23.34 10.03 23.22
CA LEU A 35 24.76 10.20 22.87
C LEU A 35 25.13 9.45 21.59
N ALA A 36 24.70 8.19 21.46
CA ALA A 36 24.95 7.40 20.26
C ALA A 36 24.28 8.01 19.01
N MET A 37 23.08 8.57 19.16
CA MET A 37 22.34 9.16 18.05
C MET A 37 22.99 10.44 17.52
N GLU A 38 23.53 11.29 18.37
CA GLU A 38 24.32 12.46 17.96
C GLU A 38 25.51 12.07 17.09
N GLN A 39 26.25 11.02 17.50
CA GLN A 39 27.39 10.51 16.74
C GLN A 39 26.93 9.83 15.42
N ALA A 40 25.87 9.03 15.45
CA ALA A 40 25.32 8.39 14.25
C ALA A 40 24.82 9.42 13.23
N ARG A 41 24.20 10.52 13.71
CA ARG A 41 23.79 11.65 12.85
C ARG A 41 25.00 12.33 12.21
N ALA A 42 26.07 12.56 12.97
CA ALA A 42 27.31 13.14 12.46
C ALA A 42 27.95 12.23 11.40
N LEU A 43 27.99 10.90 11.64
CA LEU A 43 28.47 9.90 10.65
C LEU A 43 27.66 9.96 9.34
N LEU A 44 26.32 10.04 9.43
CA LEU A 44 25.48 10.13 8.24
C LEU A 44 25.78 11.37 7.40
N TYR A 45 25.93 12.50 8.06
CA TYR A 45 26.25 13.76 7.37
C TYR A 45 27.68 13.81 6.85
N ALA A 46 28.63 13.15 7.55
CA ALA A 46 30.00 13.00 7.07
C ALA A 46 30.04 12.11 5.81
N ALA A 47 29.33 10.97 5.81
CA ALA A 47 29.20 10.12 4.62
C ALA A 47 28.53 10.82 3.42
N ALA A 48 27.69 11.81 3.71
CA ALA A 48 26.99 12.61 2.69
C ALA A 48 27.76 13.86 2.25
N SER A 49 28.87 14.22 2.90
CA SER A 49 29.59 15.50 2.67
C SER A 49 30.08 15.64 1.23
N ASP A 50 30.61 14.57 0.66
CA ASP A 50 31.25 14.55 -0.66
C ASP A 50 30.27 14.14 -1.79
N HIS A 51 28.99 13.87 -1.46
CA HIS A 51 27.99 13.39 -2.40
C HIS A 51 26.70 14.21 -2.32
N ALA A 52 26.55 15.20 -3.21
CA ALA A 52 25.40 16.11 -3.21
C ALA A 52 24.04 15.42 -3.34
N GLU A 53 23.92 14.32 -4.10
CA GLU A 53 22.67 13.56 -4.24
C GLU A 53 22.34 12.83 -2.95
N LEU A 54 23.31 12.22 -2.30
CA LEU A 54 23.14 11.54 -1.00
C LEU A 54 22.73 12.53 0.07
N ARG A 55 23.36 13.72 0.09
CA ARG A 55 22.98 14.82 1.00
C ARG A 55 21.54 15.26 0.79
N LYS A 56 21.12 15.44 -0.46
CA LYS A 56 19.76 15.83 -0.82
C LYS A 56 18.73 14.78 -0.38
N GLU A 57 19.04 13.49 -0.52
CA GLU A 57 18.15 12.43 -0.07
C GLU A 57 18.03 12.36 1.45
N VAL A 58 19.14 12.53 2.19
CA VAL A 58 19.13 12.62 3.65
C VAL A 58 18.28 13.83 4.10
N ASP A 59 18.50 15.00 3.51
CA ASP A 59 17.78 16.24 3.84
C ASP A 59 16.28 16.14 3.50
N SER A 60 15.90 15.29 2.52
CA SER A 60 14.49 15.05 2.18
C SER A 60 13.74 14.19 3.21
N GLY A 61 14.46 13.55 4.12
CA GLY A 61 13.91 12.82 5.25
C GLY A 61 14.30 11.34 5.29
N LYS A 62 14.97 10.93 6.38
CA LYS A 62 15.44 9.57 6.58
C LYS A 62 15.30 9.14 8.03
N MET A 63 14.90 7.89 8.25
CA MET A 63 14.96 7.29 9.57
C MET A 63 16.35 6.71 9.80
N ILE A 64 17.00 7.08 10.91
CA ILE A 64 18.22 6.44 11.40
C ILE A 64 17.93 5.77 12.74
N GLY A 65 18.74 4.77 13.09
CA GLY A 65 18.63 4.05 14.35
C GLY A 65 19.99 3.77 14.94
N VAL A 66 20.02 3.68 16.25
CA VAL A 66 21.18 3.22 17.01
C VAL A 66 20.79 2.08 17.95
N LEU A 67 21.72 1.16 18.13
CA LEU A 67 21.64 0.10 19.11
C LEU A 67 22.93 0.18 19.96
N VAL A 68 22.80 0.53 21.23
CA VAL A 68 23.91 0.44 22.17
C VAL A 68 24.11 -1.03 22.52
N VAL A 69 25.32 -1.48 22.39
CA VAL A 69 25.71 -2.90 22.59
C VAL A 69 26.93 -3.01 23.48
N ARG A 70 27.08 -4.18 24.09
CA ARG A 70 28.35 -4.63 24.66
C ARG A 70 28.96 -5.68 23.73
N ASN A 71 30.19 -5.45 23.28
CA ASN A 71 30.89 -6.38 22.41
C ASN A 71 31.42 -7.59 23.23
N ILE A 72 32.03 -8.56 22.55
CA ILE A 72 32.56 -9.77 23.15
C ILE A 72 33.69 -9.51 24.18
N ASP A 73 34.43 -8.41 24.04
CA ASP A 73 35.48 -7.98 24.94
C ASP A 73 34.95 -7.21 26.15
N GLY A 74 33.64 -7.02 26.25
CA GLY A 74 32.97 -6.29 27.32
C GLY A 74 32.91 -4.77 27.11
N ALA A 75 33.44 -4.23 26.00
CA ALA A 75 33.40 -2.81 25.69
C ALA A 75 31.99 -2.37 25.28
N THR A 76 31.58 -1.22 25.83
CA THR A 76 30.31 -0.59 25.42
C THR A 76 30.53 0.30 24.20
N GLY A 77 29.63 0.18 23.21
CA GLY A 77 29.66 0.95 22.01
C GLY A 77 28.27 0.95 21.38
N PHE A 78 28.16 1.46 20.16
CA PHE A 78 26.89 1.44 19.42
C PHE A 78 27.07 1.00 17.97
N LEU A 79 25.99 0.49 17.43
CA LEU A 79 25.79 0.22 16.02
C LEU A 79 24.83 1.26 15.47
N ALA A 80 25.04 1.70 14.22
CA ALA A 80 24.17 2.63 13.51
C ALA A 80 23.52 1.97 12.29
N ALA A 81 22.27 2.30 12.01
CA ALA A 81 21.53 1.88 10.82
C ALA A 81 20.71 3.02 10.23
N PHE A 82 20.37 2.92 8.95
CA PHE A 82 19.33 3.72 8.30
C PHE A 82 18.30 2.80 7.66
N SER A 83 17.05 3.28 7.53
CA SER A 83 15.97 2.48 6.95
C SER A 83 16.00 2.50 5.42
N GLY A 84 15.82 1.32 4.80
CA GLY A 84 15.77 1.16 3.34
C GLY A 84 17.11 1.48 2.67
N GLN A 85 17.06 2.23 1.57
CA GLN A 85 18.22 2.61 0.76
C GLN A 85 18.41 4.13 0.76
N ILE A 86 19.62 4.58 0.49
CA ILE A 86 19.98 5.99 0.22
C ILE A 86 20.69 6.04 -1.13
N CYS A 87 20.15 6.76 -2.11
CA CYS A 87 20.66 6.81 -3.50
C CYS A 87 20.88 5.41 -4.12
N GLY A 88 20.00 4.45 -3.80
CA GLY A 88 20.13 3.06 -4.24
C GLY A 88 21.18 2.23 -3.52
N HIS A 89 21.89 2.79 -2.53
CA HIS A 89 22.80 2.05 -1.67
C HIS A 89 22.08 1.54 -0.42
N ASP A 90 22.26 0.27 -0.11
CA ASP A 90 21.71 -0.41 1.07
C ASP A 90 22.69 -0.42 2.27
N SER A 91 23.93 0.01 2.05
CA SER A 91 24.97 0.14 3.08
C SER A 91 25.77 1.43 2.90
N LEU A 92 26.26 1.99 4.01
CA LEU A 92 27.17 3.12 4.06
C LEU A 92 28.30 2.80 5.06
N PRO A 93 29.51 3.39 4.89
CA PRO A 93 30.58 3.23 5.88
C PRO A 93 30.11 3.64 7.27
N GLY A 94 30.45 2.82 8.28
CA GLY A 94 30.06 3.03 9.66
C GLY A 94 28.61 2.64 10.00
N PHE A 95 27.81 2.14 9.03
CA PHE A 95 26.46 1.68 9.25
C PHE A 95 26.37 0.16 9.03
N VAL A 96 25.54 -0.51 9.83
CA VAL A 96 25.32 -1.96 9.67
C VAL A 96 24.75 -2.27 8.27
N PRO A 97 25.20 -3.37 7.66
CA PRO A 97 24.70 -3.79 6.35
C PRO A 97 23.22 -4.21 6.43
N PRO A 98 22.53 -4.36 5.28
CA PRO A 98 21.20 -4.96 5.24
C PRO A 98 21.25 -6.41 5.74
N VAL A 99 20.14 -6.90 6.28
CA VAL A 99 20.01 -8.29 6.73
C VAL A 99 20.21 -9.28 5.57
N PHE A 100 19.73 -8.92 4.40
CA PHE A 100 19.82 -9.71 3.18
C PHE A 100 20.26 -8.86 1.97
N HIS A 101 21.42 -9.19 1.41
CA HIS A 101 21.97 -8.52 0.23
C HIS A 101 21.34 -9.02 -1.06
N TYR A 102 20.14 -8.58 -1.39
CA TYR A 102 19.43 -8.99 -2.60
C TYR A 102 19.73 -8.12 -3.83
N LEU A 103 20.41 -6.97 -3.65
CA LEU A 103 20.69 -6.00 -4.71
C LEU A 103 21.97 -6.31 -5.52
N SER A 104 22.60 -7.44 -5.28
CA SER A 104 23.78 -7.86 -6.06
C SER A 104 23.49 -7.78 -7.57
N PRO A 105 24.34 -7.11 -8.39
CA PRO A 105 24.08 -6.88 -9.82
C PRO A 105 23.75 -8.14 -10.61
N ASP A 106 24.43 -9.26 -10.31
CA ASP A 106 24.22 -10.55 -10.96
C ASP A 106 23.28 -11.48 -10.16
N GLY A 107 22.66 -10.97 -9.11
CA GLY A 107 21.78 -11.70 -8.22
C GLY A 107 20.43 -12.05 -8.86
N HIS A 108 19.73 -13.01 -8.23
CA HIS A 108 18.41 -13.45 -8.68
C HIS A 108 17.41 -12.29 -8.76
N PHE A 109 17.39 -11.41 -7.75
CA PHE A 109 16.49 -10.26 -7.70
C PHE A 109 16.65 -9.35 -8.92
N LYS A 110 17.91 -8.96 -9.25
CA LYS A 110 18.17 -8.05 -10.36
C LYS A 110 17.85 -8.66 -11.72
N LYS A 111 18.03 -9.97 -11.90
CA LYS A 111 17.64 -10.70 -13.11
C LYS A 111 16.13 -10.72 -13.30
N GLU A 112 15.38 -11.04 -12.25
CA GLU A 112 13.91 -11.06 -12.30
C GLU A 112 13.32 -9.63 -12.42
N GLU A 113 13.89 -8.64 -11.72
CA GLU A 113 13.50 -7.22 -11.86
C GLU A 113 13.69 -6.74 -13.32
N ALA A 114 14.79 -7.09 -13.96
CA ALA A 114 15.04 -6.77 -15.36
C ALA A 114 14.04 -7.46 -16.30
N ALA A 115 13.70 -8.73 -16.05
CA ALA A 115 12.69 -9.47 -16.82
C ALA A 115 11.30 -8.85 -16.68
N ILE A 116 10.88 -8.53 -15.44
CA ILE A 116 9.61 -7.83 -15.15
C ILE A 116 9.56 -6.47 -15.86
N SER A 117 10.66 -5.71 -15.81
CA SER A 117 10.80 -4.41 -16.48
C SER A 117 10.72 -4.53 -18.01
N ALA A 118 11.28 -5.60 -18.59
CA ALA A 118 11.15 -5.88 -20.00
C ALA A 118 9.70 -6.15 -20.43
N ILE A 119 8.97 -6.95 -19.65
CA ILE A 119 7.53 -7.19 -19.87
C ILE A 119 6.74 -5.90 -19.79
N ASN A 120 7.02 -5.03 -18.80
CA ASN A 120 6.34 -3.73 -18.66
C ASN A 120 6.58 -2.84 -19.90
N ARG A 121 7.81 -2.79 -20.42
CA ARG A 121 8.14 -2.04 -21.66
C ARG A 121 7.38 -2.60 -22.86
N GLU A 122 7.28 -3.91 -23.01
CA GLU A 122 6.55 -4.54 -24.11
C GLU A 122 5.04 -4.27 -24.02
N ILE A 123 4.43 -4.36 -22.82
CA ILE A 123 3.04 -3.99 -22.59
C ILE A 123 2.79 -2.52 -22.96
N ALA A 124 3.65 -1.60 -22.53
CA ALA A 124 3.55 -0.18 -22.85
C ALA A 124 3.64 0.07 -24.35
N SER A 125 4.61 -0.56 -25.02
CA SER A 125 4.82 -0.48 -26.47
C SER A 125 3.61 -0.98 -27.26
N LEU A 126 3.07 -2.15 -26.91
CA LEU A 126 1.87 -2.69 -27.57
C LEU A 126 0.64 -1.84 -27.31
N SER A 127 0.42 -1.41 -26.07
CA SER A 127 -0.76 -0.61 -25.69
C SER A 127 -0.80 0.77 -26.34
N GLY A 128 0.38 1.39 -26.53
CA GLY A 128 0.55 2.69 -27.19
C GLY A 128 0.84 2.61 -28.69
N SER A 129 0.80 1.39 -29.28
CA SER A 129 1.16 1.21 -30.70
C SER A 129 0.15 1.83 -31.67
N THR A 130 0.65 2.25 -32.81
CA THR A 130 -0.20 2.67 -33.94
C THR A 130 -1.15 1.57 -34.38
N LEU A 131 -0.73 0.30 -34.32
CA LEU A 131 -1.57 -0.87 -34.58
C LEU A 131 -2.81 -0.90 -33.66
N MET A 132 -2.62 -0.70 -32.37
CA MET A 132 -3.73 -0.71 -31.41
C MET A 132 -4.72 0.43 -31.71
N ALA A 133 -4.21 1.63 -32.05
CA ALA A 133 -5.05 2.76 -32.46
C ALA A 133 -5.83 2.45 -33.74
N GLN A 134 -5.17 1.86 -34.73
CA GLN A 134 -5.79 1.44 -36.00
C GLN A 134 -6.88 0.39 -35.79
N LEU A 135 -6.64 -0.63 -34.95
CA LEU A 135 -7.64 -1.66 -34.67
C LEU A 135 -8.88 -1.10 -33.97
N ARG A 136 -8.72 -0.17 -33.02
CA ARG A 136 -9.84 0.54 -32.38
C ARG A 136 -10.62 1.37 -33.38
N ASN A 137 -9.93 2.13 -34.26
CA ASN A 137 -10.56 2.93 -35.29
C ASN A 137 -11.31 2.05 -36.31
N ASN A 138 -10.73 0.89 -36.70
CA ASN A 138 -11.40 -0.03 -37.64
C ASN A 138 -12.69 -0.61 -37.04
N LEU A 139 -12.69 -0.95 -35.75
CA LEU A 139 -13.91 -1.40 -35.07
C LEU A 139 -14.94 -0.29 -35.00
N ALA A 140 -14.56 0.90 -34.56
CA ALA A 140 -15.49 2.06 -34.53
C ALA A 140 -16.06 2.41 -35.89
N LYS A 141 -15.24 2.34 -36.95
CA LYS A 141 -15.67 2.56 -38.33
C LYS A 141 -16.66 1.50 -38.79
N ALA A 142 -16.42 0.23 -38.53
CA ALA A 142 -17.34 -0.86 -38.89
C ALA A 142 -18.70 -0.74 -38.16
N GLU A 143 -18.67 -0.34 -36.90
CA GLU A 143 -19.89 -0.08 -36.11
C GLU A 143 -20.71 1.11 -36.69
N GLU A 144 -20.01 2.22 -37.00
CA GLU A 144 -20.62 3.42 -37.54
C GLU A 144 -21.20 3.20 -38.94
N GLU A 145 -20.43 2.60 -39.85
CA GLU A 145 -20.90 2.25 -41.18
C GLU A 145 -22.14 1.33 -41.18
N THR A 146 -22.12 0.36 -40.24
CA THR A 146 -23.28 -0.54 -40.08
C THR A 146 -24.48 0.22 -39.59
N ARG A 147 -24.34 1.12 -38.64
CA ARG A 147 -25.40 1.97 -38.11
C ARG A 147 -26.01 2.84 -39.24
N GLN A 148 -25.15 3.53 -39.98
CA GLN A 148 -25.59 4.39 -41.09
C GLN A 148 -26.40 3.64 -42.14
N LYS A 149 -25.87 2.49 -42.61
CA LYS A 149 -26.59 1.65 -43.60
C LYS A 149 -27.95 1.16 -43.12
N VAL A 150 -28.02 0.77 -41.83
CA VAL A 150 -29.29 0.34 -41.22
C VAL A 150 -30.28 1.48 -41.13
N ASP A 151 -29.84 2.68 -40.75
CA ASP A 151 -30.71 3.83 -40.55
C ASP A 151 -31.18 4.42 -41.90
N GLU A 152 -30.31 4.47 -42.91
CA GLU A 152 -30.69 4.83 -44.29
C GLU A 152 -31.75 3.88 -44.82
N HIS A 153 -31.54 2.58 -44.68
CA HIS A 153 -32.53 1.60 -45.15
C HIS A 153 -33.86 1.68 -44.38
N ARG A 154 -33.84 1.96 -43.08
CA ARG A 154 -35.03 2.20 -42.26
C ARG A 154 -35.83 3.45 -42.75
N LYS A 155 -35.13 4.55 -43.08
CA LYS A 155 -35.77 5.74 -43.68
C LYS A 155 -36.44 5.38 -44.98
N PHE A 156 -35.73 4.68 -45.88
CA PHE A 156 -36.30 4.22 -47.14
C PHE A 156 -37.51 3.31 -46.93
N MET A 157 -37.49 2.39 -45.97
CA MET A 157 -38.66 1.58 -45.63
C MET A 157 -39.84 2.39 -45.09
N ALA A 158 -39.59 3.44 -44.30
CA ALA A 158 -40.64 4.33 -43.80
C ALA A 158 -41.31 5.15 -44.90
N GLU A 159 -40.53 5.71 -45.82
CA GLU A 159 -41.02 6.42 -46.98
C GLU A 159 -41.85 5.52 -47.91
N ALA A 160 -41.34 4.33 -48.17
CA ALA A 160 -42.09 3.35 -48.98
C ALA A 160 -43.39 2.89 -48.30
N LYS A 161 -43.40 2.78 -46.99
CA LYS A 161 -44.61 2.51 -46.22
C LYS A 161 -45.62 3.66 -46.34
N ALA A 162 -45.17 4.90 -46.15
CA ALA A 162 -46.04 6.07 -46.30
C ALA A 162 -46.66 6.14 -47.67
N ARG A 163 -45.88 5.90 -48.73
CA ARG A 163 -46.42 5.83 -50.14
C ARG A 163 -47.52 4.77 -50.28
N ARG A 164 -47.28 3.54 -49.74
CA ARG A 164 -48.28 2.45 -49.81
C ARG A 164 -49.53 2.78 -48.99
N ASP A 165 -49.41 3.46 -47.90
CA ASP A 165 -50.55 3.86 -47.07
C ASP A 165 -51.35 4.94 -47.71
N ASP A 166 -50.73 5.90 -48.43
CA ASP A 166 -51.42 6.94 -49.29
C ASP A 166 -52.16 6.30 -50.43
N MET A 167 -51.53 5.37 -51.15
CA MET A 167 -52.19 4.63 -52.24
C MET A 167 -53.39 3.81 -51.73
N ARG A 168 -53.33 3.21 -50.57
CA ARG A 168 -54.48 2.53 -49.96
C ARG A 168 -55.61 3.48 -49.58
N ALA A 169 -55.26 4.66 -49.08
CA ALA A 169 -56.27 5.71 -48.76
C ALA A 169 -57.01 6.25 -49.97
N LYS A 170 -56.37 6.26 -51.14
CA LYS A 170 -56.99 6.71 -52.42
C LYS A 170 -57.99 5.71 -53.07
N GLY A 171 -58.04 4.46 -52.54
CA GLY A 171 -59.16 3.53 -52.78
C GLY A 171 -59.27 2.84 -54.16
N MET A 172 -58.30 3.01 -55.10
CA MET A 172 -58.30 2.42 -56.44
C MET A 172 -57.19 1.31 -56.61
N LEU A 173 -57.09 0.38 -55.72
CA LEU A 173 -56.07 -0.68 -55.80
C LEU A 173 -56.63 -1.97 -56.43
N THR A 174 -55.92 -2.45 -57.45
CA THR A 174 -56.16 -3.79 -58.03
C THR A 174 -55.49 -4.88 -57.10
N GLU A 175 -55.92 -6.14 -57.30
CA GLU A 175 -55.26 -7.27 -56.57
C GLU A 175 -53.78 -7.37 -56.94
N SER A 176 -53.42 -7.10 -58.19
CA SER A 176 -52.04 -7.01 -58.65
C SER A 176 -51.20 -5.98 -57.86
N ASP A 177 -51.80 -4.79 -57.57
CA ASP A 177 -51.17 -3.70 -56.82
C ASP A 177 -50.90 -4.16 -55.34
N LYS A 178 -51.86 -4.82 -54.70
CA LYS A 178 -51.75 -5.32 -53.37
C LYS A 178 -50.63 -6.37 -53.25
N GLU A 179 -50.52 -7.30 -54.22
CA GLU A 179 -49.46 -8.26 -54.29
C GLU A 179 -48.12 -7.59 -54.53
N ALA A 180 -48.00 -6.58 -55.39
CA ALA A 180 -46.76 -5.84 -55.62
C ALA A 180 -46.29 -5.13 -54.37
N MET A 181 -47.18 -4.46 -53.63
CA MET A 181 -46.84 -3.83 -52.31
C MET A 181 -46.39 -4.81 -51.28
N THR A 182 -46.97 -6.02 -51.28
CA THR A 182 -46.58 -7.07 -50.35
C THR A 182 -45.17 -7.59 -50.69
N ARG A 183 -44.87 -7.85 -51.95
CA ARG A 183 -43.56 -8.26 -52.46
C ARG A 183 -42.50 -7.21 -52.16
N GLU A 184 -42.80 -5.91 -52.39
CA GLU A 184 -41.90 -4.80 -52.05
C GLU A 184 -41.57 -4.78 -50.56
N SER A 185 -42.58 -4.89 -49.68
CA SER A 185 -42.41 -4.90 -48.24
C SER A 185 -41.54 -6.09 -47.75
N GLN A 186 -41.78 -7.28 -48.32
CA GLN A 186 -40.99 -8.47 -48.00
C GLN A 186 -39.56 -8.33 -48.48
N PHE A 187 -39.31 -7.79 -49.67
CA PHE A 187 -37.98 -7.55 -50.21
C PHE A 187 -37.18 -6.58 -49.35
N MET A 188 -37.79 -5.45 -48.95
CA MET A 188 -37.15 -4.46 -48.10
C MET A 188 -36.77 -5.06 -46.72
N LYS A 189 -37.64 -5.86 -46.10
CA LYS A 189 -37.35 -6.59 -44.84
C LYS A 189 -36.18 -7.58 -45.01
N ALA A 190 -36.14 -8.29 -46.12
CA ALA A 190 -35.06 -9.21 -46.44
C ALA A 190 -33.74 -8.46 -46.65
N GLN A 191 -33.77 -7.30 -47.36
CA GLN A 191 -32.59 -6.45 -47.51
C GLN A 191 -32.09 -5.92 -46.17
N LEU A 192 -32.96 -5.43 -45.26
CA LEU A 192 -32.56 -5.01 -43.92
C LEU A 192 -31.86 -6.11 -43.14
N ARG A 193 -32.38 -7.36 -43.23
CA ARG A 193 -31.73 -8.54 -42.58
C ARG A 193 -30.32 -8.78 -43.15
N ARG A 194 -30.13 -8.65 -44.48
CA ARG A 194 -28.83 -8.82 -45.14
C ARG A 194 -27.85 -7.72 -44.73
N ILE A 195 -28.29 -6.45 -44.68
CA ILE A 195 -27.45 -5.33 -44.20
C ILE A 195 -26.99 -5.56 -42.78
N LYS A 196 -27.91 -5.96 -41.88
CA LYS A 196 -27.56 -6.25 -40.48
C LYS A 196 -26.61 -7.46 -40.36
N ALA A 197 -26.80 -8.50 -41.13
CA ALA A 197 -25.93 -9.68 -41.12
C ALA A 197 -24.51 -9.34 -41.59
N ALA A 198 -24.41 -8.64 -42.73
CA ALA A 198 -23.10 -8.19 -43.27
C ALA A 198 -22.37 -7.25 -42.27
N GLY A 199 -23.11 -6.30 -41.68
CA GLY A 199 -22.58 -5.41 -40.67
C GLY A 199 -22.07 -6.16 -39.44
N ARG A 200 -22.81 -7.13 -38.92
CA ARG A 200 -22.38 -7.98 -37.81
C ARG A 200 -21.08 -8.70 -38.15
N THR A 201 -20.98 -9.32 -39.31
CA THR A 201 -19.76 -10.02 -39.74
C THR A 201 -18.57 -9.06 -39.78
N ALA A 202 -18.74 -7.84 -40.33
CA ALA A 202 -17.66 -6.84 -40.38
C ALA A 202 -17.19 -6.40 -38.99
N ILE A 203 -18.12 -6.16 -38.06
CA ILE A 203 -17.86 -5.80 -36.67
C ILE A 203 -17.16 -6.96 -35.98
N ASP A 204 -17.63 -8.19 -36.13
CA ASP A 204 -17.04 -9.38 -35.48
C ASP A 204 -15.58 -9.61 -35.94
N VAL A 205 -15.30 -9.44 -37.24
CA VAL A 205 -13.93 -9.54 -37.77
C VAL A 205 -13.02 -8.44 -37.18
N ALA A 206 -13.51 -7.21 -37.12
CA ALA A 206 -12.73 -6.10 -36.54
C ALA A 206 -12.49 -6.31 -35.04
N ARG A 207 -13.49 -6.77 -34.31
CA ARG A 207 -13.43 -7.09 -32.89
C ARG A 207 -12.44 -8.23 -32.61
N GLN A 208 -12.50 -9.33 -33.34
CA GLN A 208 -11.57 -10.44 -33.18
C GLN A 208 -10.11 -10.03 -33.31
N LYS A 209 -9.80 -9.13 -34.25
CA LYS A 209 -8.42 -8.62 -34.43
C LYS A 209 -7.97 -7.79 -33.20
N LEU A 210 -8.85 -6.95 -32.66
CA LEU A 210 -8.58 -6.16 -31.47
C LEU A 210 -8.43 -7.06 -30.23
N ASP A 211 -9.32 -8.03 -30.08
CA ASP A 211 -9.32 -8.97 -28.95
C ASP A 211 -8.08 -9.85 -28.93
N ALA A 212 -7.56 -10.24 -30.10
CA ALA A 212 -6.31 -11.01 -30.19
C ALA A 212 -5.11 -10.23 -29.60
N VAL A 213 -5.00 -8.92 -29.88
CA VAL A 213 -3.96 -8.09 -29.29
C VAL A 213 -4.18 -7.85 -27.82
N ASN A 214 -5.43 -7.60 -27.42
CA ASN A 214 -5.78 -7.46 -26.00
C ASN A 214 -5.47 -8.73 -25.22
N ALA A 215 -5.78 -9.91 -25.76
CA ALA A 215 -5.46 -11.19 -25.13
C ALA A 215 -3.96 -11.36 -24.89
N LYS A 216 -3.10 -10.94 -25.86
CA LYS A 216 -1.65 -10.93 -25.67
C LYS A 216 -1.25 -10.02 -24.51
N ILE A 217 -1.79 -8.80 -24.45
CA ILE A 217 -1.52 -7.84 -23.37
C ILE A 217 -1.97 -8.41 -22.02
N TYR A 218 -3.14 -9.05 -21.94
CA TYR A 218 -3.62 -9.69 -20.71
C TYR A 218 -2.73 -10.83 -20.26
N ALA A 219 -2.28 -11.69 -21.19
CA ALA A 219 -1.35 -12.77 -20.87
C ALA A 219 -0.02 -12.24 -20.33
N MET A 220 0.51 -11.17 -20.92
CA MET A 220 1.74 -10.53 -20.45
C MET A 220 1.56 -9.88 -19.07
N LYS A 221 0.43 -9.24 -18.79
CA LYS A 221 0.10 -8.70 -17.46
C LYS A 221 0.02 -9.81 -16.41
N ALA A 222 -0.59 -10.93 -16.74
CA ALA A 222 -0.67 -12.09 -15.85
C ALA A 222 0.72 -12.68 -15.56
N GLU A 223 1.58 -12.84 -16.58
CA GLU A 223 2.95 -13.31 -16.40
C GLU A 223 3.79 -12.34 -15.57
N ARG A 224 3.67 -11.03 -15.83
CA ARG A 224 4.33 -10.01 -15.02
C ARG A 224 3.92 -10.12 -13.55
N GLN A 225 2.61 -10.27 -13.28
CA GLN A 225 2.10 -10.40 -11.91
C GLN A 225 2.66 -11.67 -11.26
N ARG A 226 2.61 -12.80 -11.94
CA ARG A 226 3.15 -14.08 -11.44
C ARG A 226 4.62 -13.97 -11.07
N ARG A 227 5.44 -13.34 -11.93
CA ARG A 227 6.87 -13.12 -11.65
C ARG A 227 7.09 -12.19 -10.47
N SER A 228 6.30 -11.11 -10.38
CA SER A 228 6.39 -10.15 -9.27
C SER A 228 6.06 -10.82 -7.93
N ASP A 229 4.99 -11.63 -7.89
CA ASP A 229 4.59 -12.35 -6.69
C ASP A 229 5.62 -13.43 -6.29
N ALA A 230 6.16 -14.14 -7.28
CA ALA A 230 7.23 -15.12 -7.05
C ALA A 230 8.51 -14.46 -6.52
N LEU A 231 8.89 -13.32 -7.07
CA LEU A 231 10.06 -12.56 -6.62
C LEU A 231 9.87 -12.03 -5.19
N GLN A 232 8.68 -11.54 -4.86
CA GLN A 232 8.36 -11.09 -3.51
C GLN A 232 8.39 -12.24 -2.51
N THR A 233 7.83 -13.40 -2.85
CA THR A 233 7.89 -14.61 -2.03
C THR A 233 9.35 -15.04 -1.81
N TRP A 234 10.14 -15.08 -2.88
CA TRP A 234 11.56 -15.42 -2.79
C TRP A 234 12.31 -14.48 -1.86
N LEU A 235 12.05 -13.15 -1.93
CA LEU A 235 12.64 -12.17 -1.01
C LEU A 235 12.31 -12.51 0.44
N PHE A 236 11.05 -12.78 0.76
CA PHE A 236 10.62 -13.05 2.13
C PHE A 236 11.13 -14.38 2.66
N ASP A 237 11.25 -15.41 1.82
CA ASP A 237 11.77 -16.72 2.19
C ASP A 237 13.28 -16.69 2.48
N ASN A 238 14.02 -15.83 1.76
CA ASN A 238 15.47 -15.69 1.92
C ASN A 238 15.86 -14.62 2.96
N HIS A 239 14.93 -13.81 3.42
CA HIS A 239 15.14 -12.78 4.42
C HIS A 239 14.97 -13.37 5.82
N SER A 240 16.06 -13.92 6.37
CA SER A 240 16.07 -14.64 7.64
C SER A 240 16.50 -13.75 8.80
N MET A 241 15.73 -13.78 9.90
CA MET A 241 15.92 -13.00 11.11
C MET A 241 16.36 -13.89 12.28
N LEU A 242 17.48 -13.54 12.90
CA LEU A 242 17.95 -14.17 14.14
C LEU A 242 17.18 -13.62 15.36
N ASN A 243 16.94 -14.47 16.34
CA ASN A 243 16.55 -14.02 17.68
C ASN A 243 17.75 -14.10 18.64
N ALA A 244 17.56 -13.63 19.87
CA ALA A 244 18.64 -13.63 20.89
C ALA A 244 19.02 -15.04 21.38
N CYS A 245 18.21 -16.06 21.07
CA CYS A 245 18.56 -17.47 21.35
C CYS A 245 19.41 -18.09 20.22
N GLY A 246 19.71 -17.36 19.15
CA GLY A 246 20.43 -17.87 17.97
C GLY A 246 19.56 -18.66 17.01
N GLU A 247 18.22 -18.66 17.16
CA GLU A 247 17.28 -19.30 16.24
C GLU A 247 17.01 -18.36 15.07
N ALA A 248 16.87 -18.90 13.85
CA ALA A 248 16.56 -18.16 12.65
C ALA A 248 15.16 -18.48 12.13
N LYS A 249 14.43 -17.47 11.65
CA LYS A 249 13.18 -17.61 10.90
C LYS A 249 13.16 -16.66 9.70
N SER A 250 12.63 -17.14 8.58
CA SER A 250 12.33 -16.27 7.43
C SER A 250 11.18 -15.32 7.74
N LEU A 251 11.06 -14.22 6.98
CA LEU A 251 9.92 -13.33 7.10
C LEU A 251 8.60 -14.06 6.86
N THR A 252 8.56 -14.98 5.89
CA THR A 252 7.38 -15.81 5.62
C THR A 252 6.97 -16.61 6.85
N GLU A 253 7.92 -17.22 7.57
CA GLU A 253 7.64 -17.99 8.80
C GLU A 253 7.17 -17.10 9.93
N ILE A 254 7.80 -15.92 10.12
CA ILE A 254 7.42 -14.96 11.16
C ILE A 254 5.98 -14.47 10.98
N PHE A 255 5.57 -14.18 9.72
CA PHE A 255 4.25 -13.63 9.43
C PHE A 255 3.13 -14.67 9.28
N ARG A 256 3.47 -15.95 9.10
CA ARG A 256 2.50 -17.05 8.86
C ARG A 256 1.37 -17.08 9.90
N ASP A 257 1.71 -16.90 11.16
CA ASP A 257 0.78 -17.01 12.28
C ASP A 257 0.20 -15.65 12.71
N THR A 258 0.51 -14.59 11.96
CA THR A 258 -0.03 -13.24 12.21
C THR A 258 -1.35 -13.02 11.45
N VAL A 259 -2.10 -11.99 11.85
CA VAL A 259 -3.32 -11.56 11.11
C VAL A 259 -3.00 -11.22 9.66
N MET A 260 -1.81 -10.72 9.36
CA MET A 260 -1.39 -10.33 8.00
C MET A 260 -1.06 -11.53 7.12
N ARG A 261 -0.63 -12.67 7.69
CA ARG A 261 -0.21 -13.91 7.02
C ARG A 261 0.93 -13.77 5.99
N VAL A 262 1.02 -12.62 5.34
CA VAL A 262 2.06 -12.29 4.34
C VAL A 262 2.79 -11.02 4.80
N PRO A 263 4.13 -10.99 4.75
CA PRO A 263 4.88 -9.79 5.10
C PRO A 263 4.49 -8.62 4.17
N PRO A 264 4.22 -7.42 4.71
CA PRO A 264 4.10 -6.22 3.89
C PRO A 264 5.42 -5.90 3.16
N SER A 265 5.34 -5.25 2.00
CA SER A 265 6.53 -4.80 1.25
C SER A 265 7.45 -3.92 2.14
N GLY A 266 8.77 -4.14 2.06
CA GLY A 266 9.78 -3.46 2.86
C GLY A 266 9.87 -3.93 4.32
N SER A 267 9.25 -5.07 4.66
CA SER A 267 9.45 -5.74 5.97
C SER A 267 10.91 -6.17 6.13
N GLY A 268 11.49 -5.93 7.31
CA GLY A 268 12.88 -6.29 7.61
C GLY A 268 13.92 -5.24 7.20
N GLU A 269 13.55 -4.20 6.44
CA GLU A 269 14.48 -3.14 5.99
C GLU A 269 14.54 -1.93 6.94
N CYS A 270 13.84 -1.97 8.06
CA CYS A 270 13.90 -0.93 9.09
C CYS A 270 15.21 -1.00 9.88
N CYS A 271 15.51 0.07 10.63
CA CYS A 271 16.74 0.15 11.42
C CYS A 271 16.84 -0.97 12.45
N GLU A 272 15.75 -1.22 13.18
CA GLU A 272 15.73 -2.12 14.33
C GLU A 272 16.10 -3.58 13.96
N PRO A 273 15.47 -4.20 12.93
CA PRO A 273 15.86 -5.55 12.51
C PRO A 273 17.32 -5.64 12.05
N ARG A 274 17.81 -4.61 11.32
CA ARG A 274 19.21 -4.58 10.85
C ARG A 274 20.19 -4.53 12.00
N LEU A 275 19.93 -3.68 13.00
CA LEU A 275 20.75 -3.50 14.18
C LEU A 275 20.81 -4.79 15.01
N LEU A 276 19.67 -5.38 15.32
CA LEU A 276 19.60 -6.62 16.10
C LEU A 276 20.24 -7.79 15.35
N GLN A 277 19.97 -7.92 14.06
CA GLN A 277 20.59 -8.97 13.24
C GLN A 277 22.12 -8.91 13.28
N TYR A 278 22.67 -7.71 13.11
CA TYR A 278 24.12 -7.52 13.15
C TYR A 278 24.70 -7.82 14.54
N ALA A 279 24.04 -7.35 15.60
CA ALA A 279 24.45 -7.61 16.97
C ALA A 279 24.48 -9.11 17.27
N TYR A 280 23.43 -9.85 16.94
CA TYR A 280 23.35 -11.30 17.16
C TYR A 280 24.37 -12.08 16.34
N ALA A 281 24.51 -11.74 15.04
CA ALA A 281 25.49 -12.38 14.16
C ALA A 281 26.94 -12.20 14.62
N ASN A 282 27.23 -11.14 15.39
CA ASN A 282 28.55 -10.82 15.91
C ASN A 282 28.67 -11.05 17.46
N SER A 283 27.75 -11.80 18.07
CA SER A 283 27.74 -12.12 19.50
C SER A 283 27.81 -10.90 20.41
N MET A 284 27.22 -9.77 20.00
CA MET A 284 27.11 -8.56 20.80
C MET A 284 25.85 -8.59 21.63
N GLN A 285 25.91 -8.10 22.86
CA GLN A 285 24.75 -7.99 23.75
C GLN A 285 24.03 -6.66 23.54
N PRO A 286 22.75 -6.63 23.04
CA PRO A 286 21.94 -5.43 23.01
C PRO A 286 21.64 -4.88 24.40
N LEU A 287 21.74 -3.56 24.57
CA LEU A 287 21.48 -2.87 25.83
C LEU A 287 20.28 -1.89 25.72
N CYS A 288 20.27 -1.03 24.73
CA CYS A 288 19.16 -0.12 24.45
C CYS A 288 19.22 0.35 23.00
N MET A 289 18.06 0.75 22.44
CA MET A 289 17.98 1.25 21.07
C MET A 289 17.05 2.46 20.96
N ALA A 290 17.31 3.27 19.95
CA ALA A 290 16.42 4.37 19.58
C ALA A 290 16.46 4.62 18.08
N MET A 291 15.37 5.14 17.53
CA MET A 291 15.24 5.58 16.15
C MET A 291 14.86 7.05 16.11
N MET A 292 15.43 7.79 15.17
CA MET A 292 15.22 9.23 15.01
C MET A 292 14.99 9.58 13.54
N TRP A 293 14.08 10.49 13.30
CA TRP A 293 13.88 11.09 11.99
C TRP A 293 14.90 12.19 11.74
N VAL A 294 15.54 12.20 10.58
CA VAL A 294 16.50 13.22 10.13
C VAL A 294 16.02 13.81 8.82
N GLY A 295 16.04 15.16 8.71
CA GLY A 295 15.64 15.88 7.51
C GLY A 295 14.16 16.28 7.46
N ALA A 296 13.66 16.60 6.27
CA ALA A 296 12.33 17.13 6.07
C ALA A 296 11.20 16.13 6.42
N SER A 297 10.05 16.64 6.84
CA SER A 297 8.85 15.82 7.08
C SER A 297 8.33 15.20 5.79
N PRO A 298 7.92 13.92 5.81
CA PRO A 298 7.20 13.31 4.69
C PRO A 298 5.84 13.99 4.47
N GLN A 299 5.34 13.99 3.23
CA GLN A 299 4.11 14.71 2.86
C GLN A 299 2.86 14.26 3.65
N ASN A 300 2.82 13.01 4.13
CA ASN A 300 1.62 12.41 4.75
C ASN A 300 1.73 12.18 6.26
N VAL A 301 2.87 12.47 6.87
CA VAL A 301 3.12 12.24 8.31
C VAL A 301 4.00 13.38 8.83
N ILE A 302 3.55 14.07 9.87
CA ILE A 302 4.37 15.12 10.50
C ILE A 302 5.46 14.46 11.34
N ARG A 303 6.69 14.46 10.82
CA ARG A 303 7.90 14.05 11.54
C ARG A 303 8.89 15.20 11.49
N HIS A 304 9.25 15.73 12.64
CA HIS A 304 10.24 16.80 12.69
C HIS A 304 11.66 16.23 12.72
N ASP A 305 12.60 16.94 12.15
CA ASP A 305 14.02 16.63 12.28
C ASP A 305 14.40 16.51 13.75
N GLY A 306 15.10 15.45 14.12
CA GLY A 306 15.47 15.12 15.50
C GLY A 306 14.35 14.45 16.33
N ALA A 307 13.16 14.20 15.76
CA ALA A 307 12.10 13.50 16.48
C ALA A 307 12.42 12.02 16.65
N PHE A 308 12.40 11.54 17.89
CA PHE A 308 12.46 10.10 18.17
C PHE A 308 11.15 9.42 17.81
N CYS A 309 11.25 8.25 17.21
CA CYS A 309 10.11 7.48 16.73
C CYS A 309 10.18 6.05 17.29
N PRO A 310 9.08 5.51 17.82
CA PRO A 310 9.04 4.10 18.19
C PRO A 310 8.99 3.21 16.95
N ALA A 311 9.28 1.93 17.12
CA ALA A 311 9.09 0.92 16.10
C ALA A 311 7.63 0.85 15.64
N CYS A 312 7.41 0.61 14.35
CA CYS A 312 6.06 0.57 13.81
C CYS A 312 5.29 -0.69 14.27
N GLN A 313 4.02 -0.51 14.62
CA GLN A 313 3.13 -1.60 15.08
C GLN A 313 2.71 -2.56 13.95
N GLY A 314 2.91 -2.18 12.69
CA GLY A 314 2.55 -2.99 11.53
C GLY A 314 3.67 -3.93 11.09
N ARG A 315 4.58 -3.44 10.24
CA ARG A 315 5.65 -4.24 9.64
C ARG A 315 6.70 -4.73 10.63
N CYS A 316 7.06 -3.90 11.63
CA CYS A 316 8.16 -4.20 12.54
C CYS A 316 7.72 -5.07 13.71
N LYS A 317 6.48 -4.94 14.22
CA LYS A 317 6.05 -5.64 15.43
C LYS A 317 6.26 -7.17 15.39
N PRO A 318 5.77 -7.90 14.38
CA PRO A 318 5.98 -9.35 14.34
C PRO A 318 7.47 -9.75 14.28
N ILE A 319 8.26 -8.97 13.53
CA ILE A 319 9.70 -9.21 13.38
C ILE A 319 10.41 -9.00 14.72
N LEU A 320 10.15 -7.88 15.39
CA LEU A 320 10.79 -7.55 16.66
C LEU A 320 10.33 -8.48 17.78
N GLN A 321 9.05 -8.89 17.82
CA GLN A 321 8.59 -9.91 18.77
C GLN A 321 9.37 -11.24 18.63
N TRP A 322 9.71 -11.62 17.39
CA TRP A 322 10.59 -12.77 17.15
C TRP A 322 12.03 -12.49 17.55
N MET A 323 12.62 -11.37 17.12
CA MET A 323 14.03 -11.06 17.33
C MET A 323 14.38 -10.80 18.81
N LEU A 324 13.46 -10.24 19.58
CA LEU A 324 13.63 -9.97 21.01
C LEU A 324 13.45 -11.22 21.90
N LYS A 325 12.98 -12.35 21.33
CA LYS A 325 12.85 -13.59 22.09
C LYS A 325 14.20 -14.05 22.63
N GLY A 326 14.29 -14.19 23.95
CA GLY A 326 15.52 -14.56 24.67
C GLY A 326 16.29 -13.39 25.29
N LEU A 327 15.84 -12.13 25.03
CA LEU A 327 16.32 -10.96 25.77
C LEU A 327 15.40 -10.62 26.95
N ASP A 328 15.99 -10.09 28.00
CA ASP A 328 15.27 -9.42 29.09
C ASP A 328 14.97 -7.98 28.62
N VAL A 329 13.74 -7.73 28.21
CA VAL A 329 13.26 -6.48 27.61
C VAL A 329 12.27 -5.81 28.55
N ASP A 330 12.29 -4.48 28.60
CA ASP A 330 11.28 -3.71 29.32
C ASP A 330 9.87 -4.03 28.80
N PRO A 331 8.83 -3.95 29.64
CA PRO A 331 7.47 -4.15 29.21
C PRO A 331 7.11 -3.27 27.99
N ASP A 332 6.29 -3.80 27.08
CA ASP A 332 5.77 -3.02 25.96
C ASP A 332 4.83 -1.94 26.52
N CYS A 333 5.23 -0.68 26.40
CA CYS A 333 4.43 0.46 26.84
C CYS A 333 3.15 0.66 26.03
N THR A 334 3.01 -0.06 24.91
CA THR A 334 1.80 -0.08 24.09
C THR A 334 0.83 -1.21 24.49
N GLU A 335 1.31 -2.19 25.24
CA GLU A 335 0.52 -3.21 25.91
C GLU A 335 0.13 -2.68 27.29
N THR A 336 -0.84 -1.75 27.36
CA THR A 336 -1.45 -1.39 28.64
C THR A 336 -2.06 -2.65 29.23
N ALA A 337 -1.72 -2.90 30.49
CA ALA A 337 -2.24 -4.01 31.26
C ALA A 337 -3.75 -4.15 31.05
N ASP A 338 -4.11 -5.21 30.39
CA ASP A 338 -5.33 -5.99 30.39
C ASP A 338 -5.66 -6.46 28.99
N ASP A 339 -5.41 -7.74 28.75
CA ASP A 339 -5.94 -8.52 27.61
C ASP A 339 -7.50 -8.59 27.54
N ASN A 340 -8.17 -7.80 28.34
CA ASN A 340 -9.62 -7.64 28.38
C ASN A 340 -10.11 -6.41 27.62
N ASP A 341 -9.25 -5.56 27.03
CA ASP A 341 -9.70 -4.29 26.47
C ASP A 341 -9.66 -4.20 24.93
N ASN A 342 -10.31 -5.14 24.27
CA ASN A 342 -10.95 -4.89 22.97
C ASN A 342 -12.20 -4.03 23.16
N GLN A 343 -12.39 -3.45 24.36
CA GLN A 343 -13.47 -2.54 24.66
C GLN A 343 -13.09 -1.13 24.29
N LEU A 344 -13.95 -0.51 23.47
CA LEU A 344 -13.89 0.90 23.17
C LEU A 344 -13.97 1.72 24.46
N ASN A 345 -12.91 2.47 24.78
CA ASN A 345 -12.88 3.32 25.96
C ASN A 345 -13.59 4.66 25.66
N ILE A 346 -14.65 4.97 26.42
CA ILE A 346 -15.32 6.27 26.34
C ILE A 346 -14.67 7.19 27.37
N ILE A 347 -13.90 8.18 26.86
CA ILE A 347 -13.18 9.17 27.68
C ILE A 347 -14.13 10.20 28.25
N TYR A 348 -15.13 10.62 27.46
CA TYR A 348 -16.11 11.64 27.82
C TYR A 348 -17.40 11.40 27.04
N HIS A 349 -18.54 11.73 27.61
CA HIS A 349 -19.79 11.87 26.88
C HIS A 349 -20.74 12.85 27.61
N ASP A 350 -21.61 13.47 26.86
CA ASP A 350 -22.76 14.25 27.27
C ASP A 350 -23.98 13.86 26.40
N ASP A 351 -25.01 14.71 26.35
CA ASP A 351 -26.20 14.46 25.53
C ASP A 351 -25.96 14.65 24.01
N ASP A 352 -24.87 15.33 23.65
CA ASP A 352 -24.58 15.76 22.28
C ASP A 352 -23.47 14.94 21.63
N ILE A 353 -22.39 14.68 22.37
CA ILE A 353 -21.19 14.04 21.82
C ILE A 353 -20.62 12.98 22.77
N ALA A 354 -19.85 12.08 22.21
CA ALA A 354 -18.94 11.23 22.96
C ALA A 354 -17.53 11.32 22.40
N ILE A 355 -16.54 11.33 23.28
CA ILE A 355 -15.12 11.22 22.95
C ILE A 355 -14.64 9.84 23.35
N VAL A 356 -14.12 9.10 22.38
CA VAL A 356 -13.70 7.72 22.56
C VAL A 356 -12.26 7.52 22.18
N TYR A 357 -11.56 6.62 22.83
CA TYR A 357 -10.27 6.12 22.41
C TYR A 357 -10.47 4.82 21.64
N LYS A 358 -10.18 4.85 20.34
CA LYS A 358 -10.20 3.68 19.48
C LYS A 358 -8.87 2.93 19.61
N PRO A 359 -8.84 1.65 20.02
CA PRO A 359 -7.63 0.85 20.00
C PRO A 359 -7.21 0.52 18.55
N ALA A 360 -5.93 0.20 18.36
CA ALA A 360 -5.44 -0.36 17.11
C ALA A 360 -6.10 -1.72 16.85
N GLY A 361 -6.37 -2.05 15.59
CA GLY A 361 -7.04 -3.29 15.20
C GLY A 361 -8.57 -3.21 15.16
N MET A 362 -9.19 -2.20 15.79
CA MET A 362 -10.64 -1.97 15.75
C MET A 362 -11.05 -1.16 14.51
N LEU A 363 -12.18 -1.51 13.90
CA LEU A 363 -12.76 -0.73 12.80
C LEU A 363 -13.45 0.53 13.35
N SER A 364 -13.33 1.66 12.62
CA SER A 364 -14.12 2.87 12.95
C SER A 364 -15.59 2.72 12.56
N VAL A 365 -15.86 2.11 11.41
CA VAL A 365 -17.21 1.83 10.88
C VAL A 365 -17.30 0.37 10.43
N PRO A 366 -18.51 -0.23 10.34
CA PRO A 366 -18.67 -1.61 9.93
C PRO A 366 -17.99 -1.89 8.57
N GLY A 367 -17.23 -2.95 8.50
CA GLY A 367 -16.61 -3.47 7.28
C GLY A 367 -17.46 -4.56 6.62
N LYS A 368 -16.86 -5.30 5.69
CA LYS A 368 -17.50 -6.46 5.05
C LYS A 368 -17.60 -7.68 5.99
N ASP A 369 -16.79 -7.70 7.04
CA ASP A 369 -16.75 -8.76 8.04
C ASP A 369 -17.57 -8.28 9.26
N ASN A 370 -18.25 -9.17 9.97
CA ASN A 370 -19.03 -8.87 11.17
C ASN A 370 -18.16 -8.55 12.42
N ARG A 371 -17.03 -7.87 12.22
CA ARG A 371 -16.17 -7.44 13.32
C ARG A 371 -16.73 -6.20 14.03
N PRO A 372 -16.59 -6.13 15.38
CA PRO A 372 -16.96 -4.92 16.11
C PRO A 372 -16.27 -3.68 15.56
N SER A 373 -16.99 -2.57 15.54
CA SER A 373 -16.48 -1.26 15.13
C SER A 373 -16.86 -0.21 16.17
N VAL A 374 -16.17 0.92 16.18
CA VAL A 374 -16.57 2.06 17.04
C VAL A 374 -18.05 2.37 16.85
N TYR A 375 -18.52 2.43 15.59
CA TYR A 375 -19.92 2.67 15.28
C TYR A 375 -20.87 1.64 15.90
N SER A 376 -20.58 0.33 15.73
CA SER A 376 -21.48 -0.73 16.25
C SER A 376 -21.54 -0.70 17.77
N ILE A 377 -20.41 -0.52 18.45
CA ILE A 377 -20.33 -0.44 19.92
C ILE A 377 -21.05 0.82 20.44
N MET A 378 -20.86 1.96 19.79
CA MET A 378 -21.51 3.21 20.19
C MET A 378 -23.02 3.16 19.98
N ARG A 379 -23.49 2.50 18.90
CA ARG A 379 -24.95 2.27 18.69
C ARG A 379 -25.57 1.39 19.77
N GLU A 380 -24.83 0.42 20.25
CA GLU A 380 -25.27 -0.46 21.34
C GLU A 380 -25.30 0.29 22.68
N ARG A 381 -24.26 1.08 22.98
CA ARG A 381 -24.16 1.85 24.23
C ARG A 381 -25.09 3.07 24.32
N PHE A 382 -25.39 3.68 23.17
CA PHE A 382 -26.26 4.85 23.05
C PHE A 382 -27.43 4.58 22.09
N PRO A 383 -28.37 3.70 22.46
CA PRO A 383 -29.47 3.33 21.57
C PRO A 383 -30.42 4.49 21.27
N GLN A 384 -30.44 5.53 22.11
CA GLN A 384 -31.22 6.77 21.95
C GLN A 384 -30.58 7.74 20.94
N ALA A 385 -29.33 7.54 20.51
CA ALA A 385 -28.64 8.43 19.57
C ALA A 385 -29.38 8.49 18.23
N THR A 386 -29.59 9.70 17.71
CA THR A 386 -30.29 9.96 16.46
C THR A 386 -29.32 10.32 15.32
N GLY A 387 -29.56 9.80 14.13
CA GLY A 387 -28.77 10.11 12.92
C GLY A 387 -27.41 9.39 12.83
N PRO A 388 -26.58 9.80 11.86
CA PRO A 388 -25.23 9.27 11.70
C PRO A 388 -24.35 9.72 12.87
N MET A 389 -23.59 8.79 13.46
CA MET A 389 -22.76 9.08 14.63
C MET A 389 -21.31 9.46 14.27
N MET A 390 -20.80 8.95 13.15
CA MET A 390 -19.40 9.04 12.80
C MET A 390 -19.10 10.26 11.93
N VAL A 391 -18.40 11.25 12.47
CA VAL A 391 -18.01 12.50 11.79
C VAL A 391 -16.63 12.42 11.12
N HIS A 392 -15.79 11.52 11.58
CA HIS A 392 -14.49 11.19 10.99
C HIS A 392 -14.14 9.73 11.29
N ARG A 393 -13.04 9.26 10.73
CA ARG A 393 -12.57 7.90 10.94
C ARG A 393 -11.06 7.86 11.12
N LEU A 394 -10.60 6.85 11.84
CA LEU A 394 -9.21 6.40 11.87
C LEU A 394 -9.11 5.05 11.16
N ASP A 395 -7.99 4.76 10.55
CA ASP A 395 -7.74 3.47 9.93
C ASP A 395 -7.73 2.35 10.98
N MET A 396 -7.99 1.12 10.56
CA MET A 396 -8.07 -0.03 11.47
C MET A 396 -6.82 -0.17 12.33
N SER A 397 -5.64 -0.02 11.74
CA SER A 397 -4.34 -0.13 12.42
C SER A 397 -3.96 1.09 13.26
N THR A 398 -4.74 2.19 13.18
CA THR A 398 -4.47 3.44 13.89
C THR A 398 -5.26 3.46 15.20
N SER A 399 -4.58 3.69 16.32
CA SER A 399 -5.21 4.02 17.60
C SER A 399 -5.35 5.53 17.76
N GLY A 400 -6.29 5.99 18.56
CA GLY A 400 -6.43 7.41 18.85
C GLY A 400 -7.82 7.85 19.25
N ILE A 401 -7.95 9.14 19.52
CA ILE A 401 -9.19 9.76 19.95
C ILE A 401 -10.12 10.01 18.77
N MET A 402 -11.39 9.67 18.95
CA MET A 402 -12.45 9.94 17.98
C MET A 402 -13.59 10.69 18.66
N ALA A 403 -14.14 11.68 17.94
CA ALA A 403 -15.39 12.33 18.30
C ALA A 403 -16.55 11.63 17.61
N VAL A 404 -17.59 11.34 18.37
CA VAL A 404 -18.82 10.66 17.94
C VAL A 404 -19.99 11.56 18.28
N ALA A 405 -20.87 11.85 17.32
CA ALA A 405 -22.08 12.62 17.56
C ALA A 405 -23.21 11.72 18.07
N LEU A 406 -23.95 12.17 19.07
CA LEU A 406 -25.09 11.43 19.65
C LEU A 406 -26.44 11.90 19.10
N ASN A 407 -26.48 13.06 18.46
CA ASN A 407 -27.67 13.57 17.77
C ASN A 407 -27.33 14.22 16.42
N THR A 408 -28.34 14.51 15.62
CA THR A 408 -28.20 15.04 14.26
C THR A 408 -27.57 16.44 14.24
N ASP A 409 -27.90 17.30 15.20
CA ASP A 409 -27.38 18.68 15.23
C ASP A 409 -25.90 18.71 15.55
N SER A 410 -25.47 17.92 16.52
CA SER A 410 -24.06 17.70 16.84
C SER A 410 -23.29 17.09 15.69
N TYR A 411 -23.89 16.14 14.96
CA TYR A 411 -23.29 15.55 13.76
C TYR A 411 -22.99 16.62 12.70
N HIS A 412 -23.96 17.45 12.35
CA HIS A 412 -23.76 18.51 11.36
C HIS A 412 -22.76 19.57 11.82
N ASN A 413 -22.79 19.92 13.10
CA ASN A 413 -21.85 20.89 13.67
C ASN A 413 -20.41 20.37 13.62
N LEU A 414 -20.17 19.16 14.11
CA LEU A 414 -18.85 18.53 14.06
C LEU A 414 -18.37 18.32 12.61
N GLN A 415 -19.25 17.86 11.71
CA GLN A 415 -18.92 17.66 10.30
C GLN A 415 -18.44 18.96 9.64
N ARG A 416 -19.11 20.10 9.96
CA ARG A 416 -18.71 21.42 9.48
C ARG A 416 -17.31 21.79 9.99
N GLN A 417 -17.02 21.60 11.30
CA GLN A 417 -15.72 21.90 11.91
C GLN A 417 -14.60 21.05 11.27
N PHE A 418 -14.84 19.75 11.01
CA PHE A 418 -13.87 18.90 10.32
C PHE A 418 -13.65 19.33 8.88
N ALA A 419 -14.71 19.71 8.15
CA ALA A 419 -14.62 20.19 6.77
C ALA A 419 -13.91 21.55 6.65
N ALA A 420 -14.11 22.44 7.62
CA ALA A 420 -13.45 23.74 7.71
C ALA A 420 -12.02 23.69 8.27
N HIS A 421 -11.50 22.49 8.61
CA HIS A 421 -10.20 22.30 9.26
C HIS A 421 -10.02 23.07 10.58
N GLU A 422 -11.11 23.35 11.30
CA GLU A 422 -11.08 24.04 12.60
C GLU A 422 -10.60 23.11 13.72
N VAL A 423 -10.75 21.78 13.54
CA VAL A 423 -10.30 20.77 14.50
C VAL A 423 -8.78 20.61 14.42
N ARG A 424 -8.08 20.99 15.49
CA ARG A 424 -6.64 20.79 15.60
C ARG A 424 -6.31 19.35 15.97
N LYS A 425 -5.69 18.63 15.05
CA LYS A 425 -5.26 17.25 15.26
C LYS A 425 -3.80 17.22 15.74
N ARG A 426 -3.54 16.37 16.75
CA ARG A 426 -2.17 16.01 17.17
C ARG A 426 -1.99 14.52 16.89
N TYR A 427 -0.85 14.19 16.32
CA TYR A 427 -0.47 12.83 15.97
C TYR A 427 0.75 12.43 16.76
#